data_549cf19b062555fa913a3300173156c8
#
_entry.id   549cf19b062555fa913a3300173156c8
#
_cell.length_a   1.000
_cell.length_b   1.000
_cell.length_c   1.000
_cell.angle_alpha   90.00
_cell.angle_beta   90.00
_cell.angle_gamma   90.00
#
_symmetry.space_group_name_H-M   'P 1'
#
loop_
_entity.id
_entity.type
_entity.pdbx_description
1 polymer ?
#
loop_
_entity_poly.entity_id
_entity_poly.type
_entity_poly.pdbx_seq_one_letter_code
_entity_poly.pdbx_strand_id
1 'polypeptide(L)'
;MSKSPIRKCKHDINIAKCSTCQKQEAFDTRLADARSEVTFCLGEPTYHFLVGEKALYGHNELIIEEKLDNGTVYVGKNIAGDLIAEPWFRLARVDVEKKPLVNKWPIQITYLQQSIDALYSYFYHFHLDMDTDYQRGNVWNEQDEVSLINSIFNDIEIGKFCIIRRDYSFQGPLYEVLDGKQRITAIIRFRESRFKYKGKFFYQLHPLDRYHFDSFPIAVGVTQQLSQKQKYEYFLRLNTAGKPQDINHLNYVESLLKKAD
;
A
#
# COMPACT_ATOMS: atom_id res chain seq x y z
N MET A 1 -28.11 34.03 -33.63
CA MET A 1 -27.25 32.87 -33.28
C MET A 1 -26.39 32.54 -34.51
N SER A 2 -25.15 32.99 -34.55
CA SER A 2 -24.21 32.72 -35.62
C SER A 2 -23.76 31.26 -35.50
N LYS A 3 -24.07 30.44 -36.51
CA LYS A 3 -23.53 29.09 -36.63
C LYS A 3 -22.04 29.22 -36.89
N SER A 4 -21.19 28.74 -36.01
CA SER A 4 -19.77 28.63 -36.25
C SER A 4 -19.50 27.86 -37.56
N PRO A 5 -18.57 28.32 -38.39
CA PRO A 5 -18.28 27.63 -39.66
C PRO A 5 -17.82 26.19 -39.37
N ILE A 6 -18.44 25.25 -40.08
CA ILE A 6 -18.04 23.84 -40.04
C ILE A 6 -16.61 23.73 -40.60
N ARG A 7 -15.65 23.39 -39.72
CA ARG A 7 -14.26 23.13 -40.19
C ARG A 7 -14.23 21.82 -40.97
N LYS A 8 -13.82 21.89 -42.22
CA LYS A 8 -13.57 20.72 -43.05
C LYS A 8 -12.12 20.29 -42.96
N CYS A 9 -11.88 18.97 -42.95
CA CYS A 9 -10.55 18.41 -43.03
C CYS A 9 -10.03 18.28 -44.47
N LYS A 10 -8.77 17.87 -44.67
CA LYS A 10 -8.17 17.62 -46.00
C LYS A 10 -8.93 16.59 -46.85
N HIS A 11 -9.87 15.84 -46.28
CA HIS A 11 -10.73 14.87 -46.98
C HIS A 11 -12.12 15.47 -47.34
N ASP A 12 -12.28 16.78 -47.23
CA ASP A 12 -13.51 17.56 -47.48
C ASP A 12 -14.73 17.11 -46.67
N ILE A 13 -14.50 16.47 -45.51
CA ILE A 13 -15.51 15.99 -44.57
C ILE A 13 -15.42 16.85 -43.29
N ASN A 14 -16.56 17.03 -42.60
CA ASN A 14 -16.55 17.62 -41.27
C ASN A 14 -15.56 16.86 -40.38
N ILE A 15 -14.57 17.55 -39.80
CA ILE A 15 -13.53 16.96 -38.92
C ILE A 15 -14.16 16.06 -37.85
N ALA A 16 -15.26 16.48 -37.22
CA ALA A 16 -15.98 15.71 -36.23
C ALA A 16 -16.62 14.39 -36.77
N LYS A 17 -16.65 14.17 -38.07
CA LYS A 17 -17.18 12.97 -38.72
C LYS A 17 -16.14 12.20 -39.51
N CYS A 18 -14.94 12.74 -39.66
CA CYS A 18 -13.85 12.08 -40.38
C CYS A 18 -13.09 11.14 -39.47
N SER A 19 -13.29 9.85 -39.62
CA SER A 19 -12.63 8.83 -38.78
C SER A 19 -11.10 8.91 -38.78
N THR A 20 -10.52 9.24 -39.95
CA THR A 20 -9.06 9.39 -40.10
C THR A 20 -8.54 10.60 -39.32
N CYS A 21 -9.26 11.73 -39.32
CA CYS A 21 -8.87 12.92 -38.57
C CYS A 21 -9.07 12.71 -37.06
N GLN A 22 -10.11 12.00 -36.67
CA GLN A 22 -10.34 11.64 -35.23
C GLN A 22 -9.24 10.72 -34.71
N LYS A 23 -8.82 9.72 -35.47
CA LYS A 23 -7.71 8.84 -35.14
C LYS A 23 -6.40 9.61 -35.01
N GLN A 24 -6.14 10.54 -35.90
CA GLN A 24 -4.94 11.38 -35.84
C GLN A 24 -4.96 12.31 -34.60
N GLU A 25 -6.07 12.96 -34.35
CA GLU A 25 -6.21 13.83 -33.17
C GLU A 25 -6.05 13.04 -31.83
N ALA A 26 -6.62 11.85 -31.77
CA ALA A 26 -6.45 10.96 -30.62
C ALA A 26 -4.98 10.53 -30.44
N PHE A 27 -4.29 10.22 -31.53
CA PHE A 27 -2.87 9.90 -31.50
C PHE A 27 -2.02 11.10 -31.05
N ASP A 28 -2.26 12.29 -31.64
CA ASP A 28 -1.51 13.50 -31.27
C ASP A 28 -1.67 13.86 -29.81
N THR A 29 -2.89 13.70 -29.28
CA THR A 29 -3.17 13.88 -27.85
C THR A 29 -2.38 12.88 -27.01
N ARG A 30 -2.41 11.60 -27.39
CA ARG A 30 -1.70 10.54 -26.66
C ARG A 30 -0.18 10.75 -26.68
N LEU A 31 0.36 11.20 -27.79
CA LEU A 31 1.78 11.53 -27.94
C LEU A 31 2.18 12.70 -27.01
N ALA A 32 1.34 13.73 -26.95
CA ALA A 32 1.56 14.86 -26.03
C ALA A 32 1.54 14.42 -24.57
N ASP A 33 0.59 13.56 -24.20
CA ASP A 33 0.49 12.99 -22.85
C ASP A 33 1.72 12.16 -22.49
N ALA A 34 2.15 11.25 -23.39
CA ALA A 34 3.33 10.42 -23.19
C ALA A 34 4.61 11.26 -22.99
N ARG A 35 4.77 12.34 -23.74
CA ARG A 35 5.89 13.30 -23.56
C ARG A 35 5.81 14.05 -22.25
N SER A 36 4.63 14.48 -21.85
CA SER A 36 4.41 15.14 -20.57
C SER A 36 4.75 14.20 -19.39
N GLU A 37 4.34 12.94 -19.44
CA GLU A 37 4.63 11.95 -18.39
C GLU A 37 6.14 11.73 -18.23
N VAL A 38 6.92 11.70 -19.32
CA VAL A 38 8.38 11.51 -19.27
C VAL A 38 9.08 12.64 -18.49
N THR A 39 8.55 13.87 -18.51
CA THR A 39 9.17 15.00 -17.79
C THR A 39 9.22 14.80 -16.29
N PHE A 40 8.41 13.91 -15.73
CA PHE A 40 8.36 13.58 -14.30
C PHE A 40 9.16 12.32 -13.93
N CYS A 41 9.83 11.68 -14.89
CA CYS A 41 10.63 10.48 -14.62
C CYS A 41 11.93 10.84 -13.87
N LEU A 42 12.31 9.99 -12.91
CA LEU A 42 13.52 10.17 -12.10
C LEU A 42 14.80 9.59 -12.73
N GLY A 43 14.74 9.12 -13.97
CA GLY A 43 15.89 8.51 -14.62
C GLY A 43 15.69 8.21 -16.11
N GLU A 44 16.78 7.78 -16.73
CA GLU A 44 16.81 7.40 -18.13
C GLU A 44 16.35 5.93 -18.31
N PRO A 45 15.83 5.56 -19.53
CA PRO A 45 15.49 4.17 -19.83
C PRO A 45 16.71 3.25 -19.69
N THR A 46 16.55 2.17 -18.94
CA THR A 46 17.58 1.11 -18.80
C THR A 46 17.51 0.08 -19.93
N TYR A 47 16.44 0.07 -20.68
CA TYR A 47 16.25 -0.79 -21.86
C TYR A 47 15.64 0.03 -23.01
N HIS A 48 16.14 -0.22 -24.22
CA HIS A 48 15.65 0.44 -25.44
C HIS A 48 15.05 -0.60 -26.39
N PHE A 49 13.76 -0.47 -26.67
CA PHE A 49 13.10 -1.27 -27.69
C PHE A 49 13.64 -0.93 -29.09
N LEU A 50 13.73 -1.94 -29.93
CA LEU A 50 14.09 -1.79 -31.33
C LEU A 50 12.84 -1.64 -32.20
N VAL A 51 12.97 -0.97 -33.31
CA VAL A 51 11.90 -0.92 -34.35
C VAL A 51 11.64 -2.34 -34.84
N GLY A 52 10.37 -2.74 -34.91
CA GLY A 52 9.94 -4.11 -35.19
C GLY A 52 9.86 -5.02 -33.99
N GLU A 53 10.39 -4.63 -32.82
CA GLU A 53 10.28 -5.40 -31.61
C GLU A 53 8.87 -5.36 -31.05
N LYS A 54 8.44 -6.47 -30.44
CA LYS A 54 7.18 -6.55 -29.71
C LYS A 54 7.35 -6.05 -28.28
N ALA A 55 6.41 -5.19 -27.87
CA ALA A 55 6.28 -4.72 -26.50
C ALA A 55 4.88 -4.99 -25.96
N LEU A 56 4.75 -5.07 -24.63
CA LEU A 56 3.46 -5.14 -23.95
C LEU A 56 3.10 -3.76 -23.40
N TYR A 57 1.88 -3.34 -23.63
CA TYR A 57 1.24 -2.20 -23.03
C TYR A 57 -0.02 -2.66 -22.29
N GLY A 58 0.03 -2.70 -20.98
CA GLY A 58 -0.99 -3.37 -20.17
C GLY A 58 -1.11 -4.86 -20.56
N HIS A 59 -2.26 -5.25 -21.10
CA HIS A 59 -2.51 -6.62 -21.60
C HIS A 59 -2.42 -6.73 -23.14
N ASN A 60 -2.07 -5.67 -23.83
CA ASN A 60 -2.05 -5.61 -25.29
C ASN A 60 -0.61 -5.68 -25.82
N GLU A 61 -0.43 -6.35 -26.96
CA GLU A 61 0.84 -6.32 -27.68
C GLU A 61 0.88 -5.12 -28.63
N LEU A 62 2.05 -4.49 -28.69
CA LEU A 62 2.42 -3.45 -29.64
C LEU A 62 3.62 -3.94 -30.45
N ILE A 63 3.64 -3.62 -31.76
CA ILE A 63 4.85 -3.69 -32.55
C ILE A 63 5.43 -2.28 -32.62
N ILE A 64 6.65 -2.10 -32.17
CA ILE A 64 7.32 -0.79 -32.15
C ILE A 64 7.61 -0.36 -33.56
N GLU A 65 7.03 0.76 -33.97
CA GLU A 65 7.22 1.37 -35.29
C GLU A 65 8.26 2.48 -35.26
N GLU A 66 8.32 3.24 -34.17
CA GLU A 66 9.20 4.38 -34.06
C GLU A 66 9.67 4.61 -32.62
N LYS A 67 10.88 5.11 -32.48
CA LYS A 67 11.50 5.53 -31.22
C LYS A 67 11.68 7.04 -31.23
N LEU A 68 11.04 7.74 -30.32
CA LEU A 68 11.06 9.21 -30.22
C LEU A 68 11.85 9.66 -28.98
N ASP A 69 12.27 10.91 -29.00
CA ASP A 69 12.84 11.62 -27.83
C ASP A 69 13.94 10.81 -27.16
N ASN A 70 14.94 10.33 -27.95
CA ASN A 70 16.06 9.48 -27.50
C ASN A 70 15.65 8.16 -26.82
N GLY A 71 14.45 7.66 -27.13
CA GLY A 71 13.93 6.39 -26.60
C GLY A 71 13.23 6.53 -25.25
N THR A 72 12.76 7.70 -24.95
CA THR A 72 11.89 7.93 -23.80
C THR A 72 10.41 7.75 -24.16
N VAL A 73 10.05 7.92 -25.46
CA VAL A 73 8.71 7.65 -25.99
C VAL A 73 8.81 6.70 -27.18
N TYR A 74 7.89 5.78 -27.27
CA TYR A 74 7.76 4.81 -28.35
C TYR A 74 6.40 4.90 -29.01
N VAL A 75 6.38 4.83 -30.33
CA VAL A 75 5.17 4.66 -31.11
C VAL A 75 5.10 3.23 -31.58
N GLY A 76 3.98 2.58 -31.35
CA GLY A 76 3.75 1.20 -31.76
C GLY A 76 2.37 1.02 -32.35
N LYS A 77 2.20 -0.08 -33.11
CA LYS A 77 0.92 -0.52 -33.67
C LYS A 77 0.34 -1.65 -32.84
N ASN A 78 -0.91 -1.54 -32.45
CA ASN A 78 -1.65 -2.62 -31.84
C ASN A 78 -2.18 -3.63 -32.87
N ILE A 79 -2.79 -4.72 -32.43
CA ILE A 79 -3.39 -5.75 -33.30
C ILE A 79 -4.47 -5.18 -34.25
N ALA A 80 -5.16 -4.12 -33.84
CA ALA A 80 -6.18 -3.45 -34.67
C ALA A 80 -5.57 -2.51 -35.71
N GLY A 81 -4.23 -2.31 -35.72
CA GLY A 81 -3.52 -1.43 -36.58
C GLY A 81 -3.55 0.05 -36.18
N ASP A 82 -4.04 0.36 -34.98
CA ASP A 82 -4.04 1.72 -34.46
C ASP A 82 -2.66 2.07 -33.89
N LEU A 83 -2.21 3.31 -34.20
CA LEU A 83 -0.97 3.85 -33.61
C LEU A 83 -1.19 4.28 -32.17
N ILE A 84 -0.28 3.87 -31.29
CA ILE A 84 -0.27 4.18 -29.88
C ILE A 84 1.10 4.74 -29.52
N ALA A 85 1.13 5.88 -28.83
CA ALA A 85 2.34 6.48 -28.29
C ALA A 85 2.39 6.25 -26.79
N GLU A 86 3.48 5.67 -26.29
CA GLU A 86 3.66 5.35 -24.87
C GLU A 86 5.06 5.72 -24.37
N PRO A 87 5.18 6.21 -23.13
CA PRO A 87 6.47 6.37 -22.50
C PRO A 87 7.09 5.00 -22.18
N TRP A 88 8.43 4.95 -22.22
CA TRP A 88 9.21 3.72 -22.03
C TRP A 88 8.82 2.90 -20.77
N PHE A 89 8.51 3.56 -19.67
CA PHE A 89 8.21 2.90 -18.38
C PHE A 89 6.82 2.23 -18.36
N ARG A 90 5.97 2.46 -19.35
CA ARG A 90 4.69 1.75 -19.50
C ARG A 90 4.78 0.53 -20.39
N LEU A 91 5.91 0.35 -21.06
CA LEU A 91 6.15 -0.77 -21.95
C LEU A 91 6.91 -1.88 -21.22
N ALA A 92 6.54 -3.11 -21.47
CA ALA A 92 7.24 -4.28 -20.99
C ALA A 92 7.69 -5.17 -22.15
N ARG A 93 8.74 -5.94 -21.96
CA ARG A 93 9.21 -6.92 -22.94
C ARG A 93 8.26 -8.13 -22.99
N VAL A 94 8.10 -8.70 -24.16
CA VAL A 94 7.28 -9.91 -24.36
C VAL A 94 8.00 -11.17 -23.86
N ASP A 95 9.33 -11.15 -23.83
CA ASP A 95 10.18 -12.29 -23.44
C ASP A 95 10.46 -12.38 -21.92
N VAL A 96 9.69 -11.63 -21.09
CA VAL A 96 9.80 -11.76 -19.64
C VAL A 96 9.44 -13.15 -19.18
N GLU A 97 10.06 -13.58 -18.10
CA GLU A 97 9.80 -14.89 -17.49
C GLU A 97 8.29 -15.17 -17.35
N LYS A 98 7.86 -16.33 -17.82
CA LYS A 98 6.44 -16.73 -17.80
C LYS A 98 5.86 -16.86 -16.38
N LYS A 99 6.73 -16.96 -15.37
CA LYS A 99 6.31 -17.09 -13.97
C LYS A 99 6.23 -15.70 -13.34
N PRO A 100 5.02 -15.24 -12.96
CA PRO A 100 4.89 -13.95 -12.31
C PRO A 100 5.57 -13.95 -10.94
N LEU A 101 6.26 -12.85 -10.62
CA LEU A 101 6.86 -12.65 -9.29
C LEU A 101 5.79 -12.47 -8.19
N VAL A 102 4.58 -12.13 -8.59
CA VAL A 102 3.45 -11.99 -7.66
C VAL A 102 3.04 -13.37 -7.14
N ASN A 103 3.52 -13.72 -5.97
CA ASN A 103 2.92 -14.77 -5.18
C ASN A 103 1.65 -14.21 -4.55
N LYS A 104 0.50 -14.78 -4.88
CA LYS A 104 -0.74 -14.45 -4.16
C LYS A 104 -0.52 -14.84 -2.70
N TRP A 105 -0.28 -13.83 -1.86
CA TRP A 105 -0.17 -14.03 -0.44
C TRP A 105 -1.53 -14.49 0.09
N PRO A 106 -1.62 -15.59 0.83
CA PRO A 106 -2.91 -16.15 1.26
C PRO A 106 -3.61 -15.31 2.32
N ILE A 107 -2.87 -14.36 2.94
CA ILE A 107 -3.41 -13.52 4.02
C ILE A 107 -3.97 -12.22 3.40
N GLN A 108 -5.28 -12.05 3.51
CA GLN A 108 -5.94 -10.80 3.13
C GLN A 108 -6.17 -9.96 4.40
N ILE A 109 -5.68 -8.73 4.40
CA ILE A 109 -5.85 -7.79 5.50
C ILE A 109 -6.66 -6.61 4.97
N THR A 110 -7.80 -6.36 5.59
CA THR A 110 -8.61 -5.18 5.32
C THR A 110 -8.27 -4.11 6.35
N TYR A 111 -7.74 -2.99 5.89
CA TYR A 111 -7.43 -1.84 6.75
C TYR A 111 -8.63 -0.91 6.83
N LEU A 112 -9.02 -0.59 8.06
CA LEU A 112 -10.07 0.37 8.37
C LEU A 112 -9.46 1.50 9.20
N GLN A 113 -9.88 2.72 8.92
CA GLN A 113 -9.58 3.84 9.81
C GLN A 113 -10.51 3.76 11.02
N GLN A 114 -9.95 3.79 12.20
CA GLN A 114 -10.65 3.72 13.47
C GLN A 114 -10.08 4.77 14.44
N SER A 115 -10.62 4.85 15.64
CA SER A 115 -10.09 5.69 16.72
C SER A 115 -9.36 4.86 17.77
N ILE A 116 -8.59 5.51 18.62
CA ILE A 116 -8.02 4.87 19.83
C ILE A 116 -9.12 4.31 20.72
N ASP A 117 -10.28 4.98 20.83
CA ASP A 117 -11.41 4.46 21.60
C ASP A 117 -11.95 3.14 21.03
N ALA A 118 -11.99 2.98 19.71
CA ALA A 118 -12.35 1.72 19.09
C ALA A 118 -11.32 0.61 19.41
N LEU A 119 -10.02 0.92 19.39
CA LEU A 119 -8.97 -0.02 19.78
C LEU A 119 -9.13 -0.46 21.26
N TYR A 120 -9.49 0.48 22.12
CA TYR A 120 -9.79 0.21 23.51
C TYR A 120 -10.96 -0.77 23.67
N SER A 121 -11.99 -0.65 22.81
CA SER A 121 -13.11 -1.59 22.76
C SER A 121 -12.65 -3.01 22.35
N TYR A 122 -11.74 -3.15 21.39
CA TYR A 122 -11.15 -4.46 21.07
C TYR A 122 -10.46 -5.08 22.28
N PHE A 123 -9.72 -4.28 23.04
CA PHE A 123 -8.98 -4.77 24.21
C PHE A 123 -9.91 -5.20 25.34
N TYR A 124 -10.85 -4.36 25.76
CA TYR A 124 -11.67 -4.63 26.95
C TYR A 124 -12.94 -5.43 26.67
N HIS A 125 -13.64 -5.15 25.59
CA HIS A 125 -14.92 -5.80 25.34
C HIS A 125 -14.79 -7.08 24.53
N PHE A 126 -13.82 -7.16 23.64
CA PHE A 126 -13.62 -8.33 22.80
C PHE A 126 -12.41 -9.17 23.19
N HIS A 127 -11.76 -8.84 24.31
CA HIS A 127 -10.61 -9.55 24.85
C HIS A 127 -9.52 -9.78 23.80
N LEU A 128 -8.86 -8.70 23.38
CA LEU A 128 -7.73 -8.77 22.45
C LEU A 128 -6.59 -9.54 23.11
N ASP A 129 -6.24 -10.69 22.55
CA ASP A 129 -5.11 -11.50 23.00
C ASP A 129 -3.78 -10.80 22.63
N MET A 130 -3.06 -10.40 23.66
CA MET A 130 -1.77 -9.73 23.55
C MET A 130 -0.60 -10.67 23.85
N ASP A 131 -0.88 -11.89 24.37
CA ASP A 131 0.14 -12.83 24.81
C ASP A 131 0.32 -13.97 23.81
N THR A 132 1.03 -13.67 22.73
CA THR A 132 1.28 -14.61 21.64
C THR A 132 2.73 -15.06 21.64
N ASP A 133 2.97 -16.31 21.26
CA ASP A 133 4.28 -16.97 21.30
C ASP A 133 5.31 -16.39 20.32
N TYR A 134 4.84 -15.77 19.22
CA TYR A 134 5.71 -15.13 18.20
C TYR A 134 6.02 -13.66 18.50
N GLN A 135 5.39 -13.06 19.50
CA GLN A 135 5.66 -11.68 19.86
C GLN A 135 6.55 -11.58 21.09
N ARG A 136 7.46 -10.64 21.07
CA ARG A 136 8.29 -10.35 22.25
C ARG A 136 7.43 -9.85 23.39
N GLY A 137 7.89 -10.09 24.63
CA GLY A 137 7.40 -9.39 25.79
C GLY A 137 7.45 -7.86 25.64
N ASN A 138 7.00 -7.13 26.63
CA ASN A 138 7.12 -5.66 26.58
C ASN A 138 8.59 -5.27 26.65
N VAL A 139 9.12 -4.74 25.51
CA VAL A 139 10.52 -4.29 25.40
C VAL A 139 10.64 -2.76 25.43
N TRP A 140 9.51 -2.05 25.31
CA TRP A 140 9.50 -0.59 25.39
C TRP A 140 9.69 -0.13 26.83
N ASN A 141 10.55 0.84 27.01
CA ASN A 141 10.68 1.58 28.26
C ASN A 141 9.67 2.73 28.30
N GLU A 142 9.54 3.38 29.45
CA GLU A 142 8.58 4.49 29.64
C GLU A 142 8.86 5.66 28.68
N GLN A 143 10.12 5.87 28.28
CA GLN A 143 10.46 6.93 27.34
C GLN A 143 9.94 6.65 25.92
N ASP A 144 9.97 5.39 25.49
CA ASP A 144 9.40 4.98 24.22
C ASP A 144 7.86 5.15 24.24
N GLU A 145 7.22 4.76 25.33
CA GLU A 145 5.79 4.94 25.57
C GLU A 145 5.42 6.43 25.53
N VAL A 146 6.14 7.28 26.25
CA VAL A 146 5.93 8.74 26.26
C VAL A 146 6.13 9.34 24.87
N SER A 147 7.11 8.87 24.09
CA SER A 147 7.36 9.33 22.74
C SER A 147 6.18 9.02 21.81
N LEU A 148 5.56 7.83 21.93
CA LEU A 148 4.35 7.48 21.21
C LEU A 148 3.19 8.42 21.56
N ILE A 149 2.97 8.66 22.86
CA ILE A 149 1.91 9.57 23.32
C ILE A 149 2.14 10.99 22.81
N ASN A 150 3.41 11.42 22.77
CA ASN A 150 3.76 12.71 22.19
C ASN A 150 3.41 12.79 20.70
N SER A 151 3.62 11.71 19.94
CA SER A 151 3.22 11.64 18.53
C SER A 151 1.70 11.81 18.36
N ILE A 152 0.91 11.14 19.19
CA ILE A 152 -0.56 11.26 19.18
C ILE A 152 -1.00 12.70 19.43
N PHE A 153 -0.46 13.36 20.45
CA PHE A 153 -0.80 14.75 20.78
C PHE A 153 -0.25 15.80 19.78
N ASN A 154 0.59 15.40 18.85
CA ASN A 154 1.08 16.24 17.77
C ASN A 154 0.56 15.82 16.39
N ASP A 155 -0.49 15.00 16.32
CA ASP A 155 -1.12 14.50 15.10
C ASP A 155 -0.13 13.78 14.14
N ILE A 156 0.90 13.14 14.71
CA ILE A 156 1.89 12.37 13.95
C ILE A 156 1.41 10.92 13.83
N GLU A 157 1.40 10.37 12.62
CA GLU A 157 1.02 8.98 12.37
C GLU A 157 1.86 8.00 13.20
N ILE A 158 1.19 7.09 13.90
CA ILE A 158 1.82 6.10 14.77
C ILE A 158 1.94 4.70 14.17
N GLY A 159 1.74 4.60 12.85
CA GLY A 159 1.78 3.35 12.10
C GLY A 159 0.50 2.53 12.20
N LYS A 160 0.50 1.41 11.50
CA LYS A 160 -0.67 0.53 11.37
C LYS A 160 -0.65 -0.54 12.47
N PHE A 161 -1.84 -0.94 12.88
CA PHE A 161 -2.06 -2.11 13.76
C PHE A 161 -2.63 -3.24 12.92
N CYS A 162 -2.36 -4.49 13.32
CA CYS A 162 -2.95 -5.64 12.67
C CYS A 162 -3.45 -6.65 13.70
N ILE A 163 -4.70 -7.08 13.54
CA ILE A 163 -5.35 -8.05 14.42
C ILE A 163 -5.95 -9.19 13.62
N ILE A 164 -5.96 -10.37 14.21
CA ILE A 164 -6.62 -11.56 13.69
C ILE A 164 -7.98 -11.69 14.38
N ARG A 165 -9.03 -11.84 13.60
CA ARG A 165 -10.33 -12.26 14.10
C ARG A 165 -10.38 -13.77 14.13
N ARG A 166 -10.53 -14.35 15.29
CA ARG A 166 -10.68 -15.80 15.49
C ARG A 166 -12.11 -16.24 15.15
N ASP A 167 -12.28 -17.52 14.86
CA ASP A 167 -13.60 -18.09 14.61
C ASP A 167 -14.43 -18.09 15.90
N TYR A 168 -15.75 -17.94 15.75
CA TYR A 168 -16.67 -17.95 16.89
C TYR A 168 -16.69 -19.29 17.67
N SER A 169 -16.22 -20.37 17.08
CA SER A 169 -16.05 -21.66 17.73
C SER A 169 -14.85 -21.71 18.67
N PHE A 170 -13.97 -20.71 18.59
CA PHE A 170 -12.79 -20.64 19.45
C PHE A 170 -13.18 -20.26 20.89
N GLN A 171 -12.77 -21.11 21.84
CA GLN A 171 -12.95 -20.79 23.26
C GLN A 171 -11.80 -19.91 23.73
N GLY A 172 -12.05 -18.60 23.90
CA GLY A 172 -11.04 -17.64 24.34
C GLY A 172 -11.24 -16.26 23.72
N PRO A 173 -10.20 -15.42 23.73
CA PRO A 173 -10.25 -14.09 23.15
C PRO A 173 -10.65 -14.11 21.67
N LEU A 174 -11.61 -13.26 21.29
CA LEU A 174 -12.13 -13.20 19.92
C LEU A 174 -11.12 -12.62 18.92
N TYR A 175 -10.21 -11.79 19.40
CA TYR A 175 -9.16 -11.16 18.59
C TYR A 175 -7.78 -11.48 19.16
N GLU A 176 -6.79 -11.50 18.26
CA GLU A 176 -5.38 -11.71 18.60
C GLU A 176 -4.56 -10.61 17.90
N VAL A 177 -3.59 -10.02 18.61
CA VAL A 177 -2.71 -9.03 18.00
C VAL A 177 -1.70 -9.73 17.09
N LEU A 178 -1.61 -9.28 15.83
CA LEU A 178 -0.63 -9.76 14.86
C LEU A 178 0.54 -8.78 14.70
N ASP A 179 0.26 -7.47 14.78
CA ASP A 179 1.28 -6.41 14.80
C ASP A 179 0.79 -5.21 15.61
N GLY A 180 1.76 -4.52 16.24
CA GLY A 180 1.52 -3.31 17.02
C GLY A 180 1.41 -3.52 18.52
N LYS A 181 1.76 -4.70 19.08
CA LYS A 181 1.66 -5.03 20.52
C LYS A 181 2.23 -3.93 21.41
N GLN A 182 3.45 -3.45 21.17
CA GLN A 182 4.09 -2.44 22.02
C GLN A 182 3.30 -1.11 22.03
N ARG A 183 2.86 -0.68 20.84
CA ARG A 183 2.07 0.54 20.66
C ARG A 183 0.69 0.43 21.32
N ILE A 184 0.01 -0.70 21.15
CA ILE A 184 -1.27 -0.97 21.82
C ILE A 184 -1.07 -0.94 23.34
N THR A 185 -0.03 -1.61 23.85
CA THR A 185 0.30 -1.63 25.27
C THR A 185 0.50 -0.22 25.82
N ALA A 186 1.28 0.61 25.13
CA ALA A 186 1.54 1.99 25.55
C ALA A 186 0.26 2.84 25.59
N ILE A 187 -0.59 2.73 24.56
CA ILE A 187 -1.88 3.43 24.48
C ILE A 187 -2.78 3.03 25.65
N ILE A 188 -2.94 1.73 25.89
CA ILE A 188 -3.78 1.22 26.99
C ILE A 188 -3.22 1.67 28.34
N ARG A 189 -1.92 1.50 28.58
CA ARG A 189 -1.25 1.90 29.82
C ARG A 189 -1.40 3.40 30.10
N PHE A 190 -1.29 4.25 29.09
CA PHE A 190 -1.49 5.69 29.27
C PHE A 190 -2.96 6.00 29.63
N ARG A 191 -3.91 5.45 28.90
CA ARG A 191 -5.34 5.64 29.18
C ARG A 191 -5.73 5.12 30.58
N GLU A 192 -5.08 4.07 31.05
CA GLU A 192 -5.22 3.56 32.43
C GLU A 192 -4.43 4.38 33.45
N SER A 193 -3.77 5.47 33.04
CA SER A 193 -2.99 6.32 33.93
C SER A 193 -1.81 5.59 34.61
N ARG A 194 -1.12 4.70 33.89
CA ARG A 194 0.02 3.95 34.41
C ARG A 194 1.34 4.72 34.35
N PHE A 195 1.41 5.75 33.52
CA PHE A 195 2.55 6.66 33.42
C PHE A 195 2.09 8.08 33.08
N LYS A 196 3.00 9.04 33.16
CA LYS A 196 2.69 10.45 32.95
C LYS A 196 3.18 10.94 31.57
N TYR A 197 2.39 11.81 30.97
CA TYR A 197 2.81 12.62 29.83
C TYR A 197 2.81 14.11 30.24
N LYS A 198 3.93 14.82 30.05
CA LYS A 198 4.12 16.21 30.49
C LYS A 198 3.69 16.43 31.95
N GLY A 199 4.07 15.47 32.82
CA GLY A 199 3.80 15.54 34.27
C GLY A 199 2.39 15.18 34.69
N LYS A 200 1.48 14.85 33.77
CA LYS A 200 0.06 14.52 34.05
C LYS A 200 -0.26 13.09 33.70
N PHE A 201 -1.05 12.43 34.53
CA PHE A 201 -1.75 11.20 34.18
C PHE A 201 -2.94 11.47 33.26
N PHE A 202 -3.44 10.48 32.53
CA PHE A 202 -4.58 10.62 31.61
C PHE A 202 -5.82 11.23 32.29
N TYR A 203 -6.17 10.79 33.50
CA TYR A 203 -7.31 11.34 34.25
C TYR A 203 -7.14 12.82 34.66
N GLN A 204 -5.90 13.34 34.66
CA GLN A 204 -5.58 14.74 35.00
C GLN A 204 -5.60 15.66 33.76
N LEU A 205 -5.77 15.10 32.58
CA LEU A 205 -5.83 15.87 31.34
C LEU A 205 -7.14 16.66 31.24
N HIS A 206 -7.06 17.79 30.53
CA HIS A 206 -8.26 18.54 30.16
C HIS A 206 -9.22 17.65 29.35
N PRO A 207 -10.56 17.79 29.45
CA PRO A 207 -11.50 17.00 28.68
C PRO A 207 -11.28 17.02 27.18
N LEU A 208 -10.87 18.16 26.60
CA LEU A 208 -10.53 18.26 25.18
C LEU A 208 -9.31 17.45 24.81
N ASP A 209 -8.28 17.40 25.66
CA ASP A 209 -7.09 16.60 25.43
C ASP A 209 -7.41 15.10 25.46
N ARG A 210 -8.28 14.68 26.40
CA ARG A 210 -8.77 13.30 26.46
C ARG A 210 -9.57 12.94 25.22
N TYR A 211 -10.46 13.82 24.80
CA TYR A 211 -11.24 13.64 23.57
C TYR A 211 -10.32 13.54 22.33
N HIS A 212 -9.33 14.43 22.21
CA HIS A 212 -8.35 14.40 21.13
C HIS A 212 -7.61 13.04 21.09
N PHE A 213 -7.12 12.57 22.25
CA PHE A 213 -6.46 11.28 22.36
C PHE A 213 -7.38 10.12 21.95
N ASP A 214 -8.59 10.05 22.51
CA ASP A 214 -9.54 8.96 22.27
C ASP A 214 -10.03 8.95 20.82
N SER A 215 -10.18 10.10 20.19
CA SER A 215 -10.62 10.25 18.79
C SER A 215 -9.47 10.18 17.76
N PHE A 216 -8.21 10.12 18.20
CA PHE A 216 -7.06 10.08 17.30
C PHE A 216 -7.20 8.92 16.28
N PRO A 217 -7.03 9.19 14.97
CA PRO A 217 -7.24 8.21 13.93
C PRO A 217 -6.08 7.21 13.85
N ILE A 218 -6.41 5.93 13.79
CA ILE A 218 -5.47 4.82 13.64
C ILE A 218 -5.92 3.89 12.51
N ALA A 219 -4.97 3.31 11.81
CA ALA A 219 -5.25 2.28 10.80
C ALA A 219 -5.21 0.90 11.45
N VAL A 220 -6.35 0.22 11.51
CA VAL A 220 -6.45 -1.15 12.06
C VAL A 220 -6.73 -2.12 10.91
N GLY A 221 -5.80 -3.00 10.63
CA GLY A 221 -5.95 -4.11 9.72
C GLY A 221 -6.58 -5.31 10.43
N VAL A 222 -7.64 -5.85 9.83
CA VAL A 222 -8.29 -7.06 10.33
C VAL A 222 -8.13 -8.17 9.31
N THR A 223 -7.67 -9.33 9.76
CA THR A 223 -7.66 -10.57 8.97
C THR A 223 -8.50 -11.64 9.66
N GLN A 224 -8.92 -12.65 8.90
CA GLN A 224 -9.62 -13.81 9.44
C GLN A 224 -8.63 -14.76 10.14
N GLN A 225 -9.16 -15.81 10.74
CA GLN A 225 -8.38 -16.87 11.37
C GLN A 225 -7.21 -17.32 10.49
N LEU A 226 -6.02 -17.35 11.08
CA LEU A 226 -4.77 -17.80 10.46
C LEU A 226 -4.29 -19.10 11.11
N SER A 227 -3.66 -19.97 10.33
CA SER A 227 -2.89 -21.06 10.90
C SER A 227 -1.64 -20.53 11.62
N GLN A 228 -1.08 -21.32 12.54
CA GLN A 228 0.12 -20.91 13.28
C GLN A 228 1.30 -20.60 12.33
N LYS A 229 1.48 -21.43 11.31
CA LYS A 229 2.47 -21.22 10.24
C LYS A 229 2.30 -19.86 9.56
N GLN A 230 1.05 -19.51 9.15
CA GLN A 230 0.77 -18.23 8.52
C GLN A 230 1.08 -17.03 9.42
N LYS A 231 0.82 -17.13 10.74
CA LYS A 231 1.16 -16.08 11.72
C LYS A 231 2.67 -15.84 11.77
N TYR A 232 3.46 -16.93 11.88
CA TYR A 232 4.93 -16.83 11.91
C TYR A 232 5.49 -16.26 10.63
N GLU A 233 5.04 -16.73 9.47
CA GLU A 233 5.47 -16.21 8.17
C GLU A 233 5.14 -14.72 8.02
N TYR A 234 3.95 -14.29 8.43
CA TYR A 234 3.55 -12.89 8.36
C TYR A 234 4.42 -12.03 9.28
N PHE A 235 4.61 -12.47 10.52
CA PHE A 235 5.44 -11.77 11.49
C PHE A 235 6.88 -11.59 10.99
N LEU A 236 7.48 -12.65 10.46
CA LEU A 236 8.84 -12.60 9.90
C LEU A 236 8.92 -11.62 8.74
N ARG A 237 7.97 -11.66 7.80
CA ARG A 237 7.97 -10.76 6.64
C ARG A 237 7.83 -9.29 7.02
N LEU A 238 6.97 -8.96 7.98
CA LEU A 238 6.84 -7.58 8.46
C LEU A 238 8.15 -7.06 9.05
N ASN A 239 8.85 -7.92 9.78
CA ASN A 239 10.05 -7.52 10.53
C ASN A 239 11.36 -7.67 9.73
N THR A 240 11.33 -8.30 8.56
CA THR A 240 12.46 -8.35 7.61
C THR A 240 12.39 -7.25 6.55
N ALA A 241 11.23 -6.60 6.37
CA ALA A 241 11.06 -5.47 5.47
C ALA A 241 11.55 -4.18 6.14
N GLY A 242 12.73 -3.68 5.75
CA GLY A 242 13.33 -2.45 6.28
C GLY A 242 14.47 -2.70 7.26
N LYS A 243 14.59 -1.90 8.32
CA LYS A 243 15.59 -2.15 9.36
C LYS A 243 15.18 -3.37 10.18
N PRO A 244 15.99 -4.45 10.20
CA PRO A 244 15.64 -5.64 10.94
C PRO A 244 15.53 -5.33 12.43
N GLN A 245 14.50 -5.88 13.06
CA GLN A 245 14.40 -5.92 14.51
C GLN A 245 15.50 -6.86 15.08
N ASP A 246 15.48 -7.07 16.39
CA ASP A 246 16.40 -7.97 17.08
C ASP A 246 16.51 -9.34 16.37
N ILE A 247 17.69 -9.62 15.81
CA ILE A 247 17.96 -10.84 15.04
C ILE A 247 17.71 -12.11 15.85
N ASN A 248 17.97 -12.08 17.16
CA ASN A 248 17.76 -13.26 18.02
C ASN A 248 16.28 -13.62 18.12
N HIS A 249 15.40 -12.60 18.16
CA HIS A 249 13.96 -12.85 18.17
C HIS A 249 13.46 -13.36 16.82
N LEU A 250 13.97 -12.84 15.71
CA LEU A 250 13.64 -13.35 14.37
C LEU A 250 14.06 -14.81 14.22
N ASN A 251 15.27 -15.17 14.65
CA ASN A 251 15.75 -16.57 14.65
C ASN A 251 14.87 -17.48 15.52
N TYR A 252 14.39 -16.99 16.65
CA TYR A 252 13.43 -17.73 17.49
C TYR A 252 12.15 -18.01 16.71
N VAL A 253 11.52 -16.99 16.09
CA VAL A 253 10.28 -17.17 15.32
C VAL A 253 10.49 -18.08 14.10
N GLU A 254 11.64 -18.00 13.42
CA GLU A 254 12.01 -18.97 12.38
C GLU A 254 12.07 -20.42 12.89
N SER A 255 12.53 -20.59 14.12
CA SER A 255 12.55 -21.93 14.75
C SER A 255 11.13 -22.44 15.03
N LEU A 256 10.21 -21.58 15.39
CA LEU A 256 8.79 -21.92 15.56
C LEU A 256 8.13 -22.27 14.23
N LEU A 257 8.44 -21.49 13.18
CA LEU A 257 7.93 -21.75 11.83
C LEU A 257 8.33 -23.15 11.34
N LYS A 258 9.60 -23.54 11.51
CA LYS A 258 10.11 -24.88 11.15
C LYS A 258 9.45 -26.04 11.91
N LYS A 259 8.87 -25.76 13.08
CA LYS A 259 8.14 -26.78 13.88
C LYS A 259 6.65 -26.84 13.54
N ALA A 260 6.14 -25.84 12.83
CA ALA A 260 4.73 -25.74 12.44
C ALA A 260 4.45 -26.35 11.05
N ASP A 261 5.50 -26.79 10.34
CA ASP A 261 5.44 -27.62 9.14
C ASP A 261 5.20 -29.08 9.51
#